data_51c70907c090fe526042c126b174b879
#
_entry.id   51c70907c090fe526042c126b174b879
#
_cell.length_a   1.000
_cell.length_b   1.000
_cell.length_c   1.000
_cell.angle_alpha   90.00
_cell.angle_beta   90.00
_cell.angle_gamma   90.00
#
_symmetry.space_group_name_H-M   'P 1'
#
loop_
_entity.id
_entity.type
_entity.pdbx_description
1 polymer ?
#
loop_
_entity_poly.entity_id
_entity_poly.type
_entity_poly.pdbx_seq_one_letter_code
_entity_poly.pdbx_strand_id
1 'polypeptide(L)'
;MLAVGPRHRYLNIEEKQNMWLQVVRYYMAILILFGVPVGLLMWLVIHPFHKLLRHAGLVWAYLFVAIPLILLAGTILWFRDVLLATDYGANYLLMALSVAPFALAVAIYLSHRKYLTLPIQVGVPELTGGQKGVLLTEGIYGHIRHPRYVESVLWILGYAFFTNYLALYLAFLLTLPVIHIIVLLEEKELKERFGHDYEEYCRRVPRYIPKITWRSQKAA
;
A
#
# COMPACT_ATOMS: atom_id res chain seq x y z
N MET A 1 -1.45 5.86 -62.93
CA MET A 1 -0.78 5.45 -61.71
C MET A 1 -1.07 6.53 -60.67
N LEU A 2 -2.17 6.40 -59.94
CA LEU A 2 -2.64 7.37 -58.94
C LEU A 2 -2.04 7.00 -57.59
N ALA A 3 -1.13 7.86 -57.08
CA ALA A 3 -0.55 7.72 -55.75
C ALA A 3 -1.64 7.97 -54.71
N VAL A 4 -2.05 6.90 -53.99
CA VAL A 4 -2.89 7.04 -52.80
C VAL A 4 -2.01 7.49 -51.66
N GLY A 5 -2.05 8.79 -51.35
CA GLY A 5 -1.39 9.37 -50.19
C GLY A 5 -1.91 8.76 -48.85
N PRO A 6 -1.12 8.78 -47.76
CA PRO A 6 -1.51 8.22 -46.48
C PRO A 6 -2.76 8.95 -45.99
N ARG A 7 -3.90 8.24 -45.92
CA ARG A 7 -5.09 8.73 -45.24
C ARG A 7 -4.77 8.85 -43.73
N HIS A 8 -4.53 10.03 -43.25
CA HIS A 8 -4.57 10.35 -41.84
C HIS A 8 -5.99 10.06 -41.36
N ARG A 9 -6.17 8.85 -40.75
CA ARG A 9 -7.43 8.47 -40.11
C ARG A 9 -7.52 9.29 -38.84
N TYR A 10 -8.28 10.39 -38.84
CA TYR A 10 -8.64 11.09 -37.62
C TYR A 10 -9.50 10.14 -36.78
N LEU A 11 -8.97 9.76 -35.60
CA LEU A 11 -9.75 8.97 -34.62
C LEU A 11 -10.99 9.75 -34.25
N ASN A 12 -12.14 9.08 -34.17
CA ASN A 12 -13.36 9.69 -33.64
C ASN A 12 -13.25 9.93 -32.13
N ILE A 13 -14.20 10.66 -31.54
CA ILE A 13 -14.16 11.02 -30.12
C ILE A 13 -14.16 9.77 -29.23
N GLU A 14 -14.95 8.75 -29.54
CA GLU A 14 -15.03 7.50 -28.79
C GLU A 14 -13.71 6.72 -28.85
N GLU A 15 -13.09 6.62 -30.02
CA GLU A 15 -11.79 5.95 -30.18
C GLU A 15 -10.70 6.66 -29.36
N LYS A 16 -10.71 8.00 -29.33
CA LYS A 16 -9.78 8.79 -28.50
C LYS A 16 -10.03 8.59 -27.02
N GLN A 17 -11.29 8.58 -26.56
CA GLN A 17 -11.63 8.35 -25.16
C GLN A 17 -11.22 6.95 -24.71
N ASN A 18 -11.50 5.93 -25.53
CA ASN A 18 -11.09 4.56 -25.23
C ASN A 18 -9.56 4.43 -25.17
N MET A 19 -8.83 5.08 -26.06
CA MET A 19 -7.37 5.10 -26.05
C MET A 19 -6.82 5.74 -24.77
N TRP A 20 -7.34 6.89 -24.34
CA TRP A 20 -6.92 7.54 -23.10
C TRP A 20 -7.21 6.69 -21.87
N LEU A 21 -8.37 6.05 -21.82
CA LEU A 21 -8.72 5.17 -20.71
C LEU A 21 -7.75 3.98 -20.61
N GLN A 22 -7.38 3.36 -21.74
CA GLN A 22 -6.39 2.28 -21.76
C GLN A 22 -5.01 2.76 -21.27
N VAL A 23 -4.56 3.92 -21.71
CA VAL A 23 -3.31 4.53 -21.25
C VAL A 23 -3.33 4.75 -19.72
N VAL A 24 -4.41 5.32 -19.19
CA VAL A 24 -4.55 5.55 -17.75
C VAL A 24 -4.53 4.24 -16.97
N ARG A 25 -5.30 3.23 -17.40
CA ARG A 25 -5.31 1.90 -16.77
C ARG A 25 -3.93 1.27 -16.73
N TYR A 26 -3.20 1.32 -17.85
CA TYR A 26 -1.86 0.75 -17.98
C TYR A 26 -0.86 1.43 -17.01
N TYR A 27 -0.79 2.76 -17.01
CA TYR A 27 0.14 3.46 -16.11
C TYR A 27 -0.23 3.33 -14.64
N MET A 28 -1.51 3.30 -14.30
CA MET A 28 -1.97 3.02 -12.93
C MET A 28 -1.59 1.60 -12.50
N ALA A 29 -1.72 0.62 -13.39
CA ALA A 29 -1.30 -0.75 -13.10
C ALA A 29 0.22 -0.84 -12.85
N ILE A 30 1.05 -0.21 -13.69
CA ILE A 30 2.51 -0.13 -13.47
C ILE A 30 2.82 0.53 -12.13
N LEU A 31 2.19 1.65 -11.81
CA LEU A 31 2.42 2.39 -10.56
C LEU A 31 2.22 1.48 -9.34
N ILE A 32 1.15 0.70 -9.33
CA ILE A 32 0.84 -0.20 -8.21
C ILE A 32 1.76 -1.42 -8.19
N LEU A 33 2.02 -2.06 -9.34
CA LEU A 33 2.96 -3.18 -9.44
C LEU A 33 4.38 -2.79 -9.03
N PHE A 34 4.77 -1.54 -9.24
CA PHE A 34 6.04 -1.00 -8.80
C PHE A 34 6.00 -0.61 -7.32
N GLY A 35 5.04 0.24 -6.92
CA GLY A 35 5.04 0.87 -5.60
C GLY A 35 4.77 -0.09 -4.46
N VAL A 36 3.83 -1.02 -4.63
CA VAL A 36 3.42 -1.94 -3.55
C VAL A 36 4.52 -2.93 -3.18
N PRO A 37 5.09 -3.73 -4.09
CA PRO A 37 6.16 -4.67 -3.72
C PRO A 37 7.39 -3.97 -3.17
N VAL A 38 7.77 -2.81 -3.73
CA VAL A 38 8.91 -2.02 -3.24
C VAL A 38 8.66 -1.53 -1.82
N GLY A 39 7.47 -0.97 -1.53
CA GLY A 39 7.10 -0.56 -0.19
C GLY A 39 7.04 -1.70 0.82
N LEU A 40 6.49 -2.85 0.44
CA LEU A 40 6.44 -4.04 1.30
C LEU A 40 7.84 -4.60 1.57
N LEU A 41 8.70 -4.69 0.54
CA LEU A 41 10.08 -5.15 0.70
C LEU A 41 10.87 -4.24 1.64
N MET A 42 10.68 -2.93 1.56
CA MET A 42 11.30 -1.98 2.48
C MET A 42 11.02 -2.37 3.94
N TRP A 43 9.76 -2.61 4.29
CA TRP A 43 9.37 -2.97 5.66
C TRP A 43 9.80 -4.39 6.05
N LEU A 44 9.79 -5.35 5.10
CA LEU A 44 10.35 -6.70 5.32
C LEU A 44 11.85 -6.70 5.59
N VAL A 45 12.59 -5.67 5.13
CA VAL A 45 14.01 -5.50 5.41
C VAL A 45 14.21 -4.71 6.71
N ILE A 46 13.49 -3.63 6.92
CA ILE A 46 13.71 -2.74 8.08
C ILE A 46 13.40 -3.48 9.38
N HIS A 47 12.20 -4.08 9.54
CA HIS A 47 11.79 -4.66 10.81
C HIS A 47 12.69 -5.80 11.32
N PRO A 48 13.07 -6.82 10.53
CA PRO A 48 13.95 -7.88 11.02
C PRO A 48 15.36 -7.41 11.33
N PHE A 49 15.86 -6.46 10.55
CA PHE A 49 17.26 -6.00 10.63
C PHE A 49 17.45 -4.67 11.36
N HIS A 50 16.40 -4.11 11.99
CA HIS A 50 16.46 -2.81 12.63
C HIS A 50 17.64 -2.65 13.61
N LYS A 51 17.96 -3.69 14.40
CA LYS A 51 19.12 -3.65 15.34
C LYS A 51 20.46 -3.54 14.61
N LEU A 52 20.64 -4.31 13.54
CA LEU A 52 21.85 -4.26 12.71
C LEU A 52 21.95 -2.90 12.00
N LEU A 53 20.87 -2.44 11.42
CA LEU A 53 20.81 -1.18 10.68
C LEU A 53 21.11 0.04 11.57
N ARG A 54 20.65 0.01 12.81
CA ARG A 54 21.00 1.04 13.82
C ARG A 54 22.51 1.13 14.09
N HIS A 55 23.18 -0.02 14.22
CA HIS A 55 24.63 -0.06 14.45
C HIS A 55 25.44 0.43 13.25
N ALA A 56 24.96 0.18 12.04
CA ALA A 56 25.61 0.63 10.81
C ALA A 56 25.51 2.16 10.60
N GLY A 57 24.55 2.82 11.23
CA GLY A 57 24.26 4.23 11.02
C GLY A 57 23.32 4.48 9.85
N LEU A 58 22.66 5.64 9.86
CA LEU A 58 21.53 5.95 9.00
C LEU A 58 21.86 5.85 7.49
N VAL A 59 23.03 6.34 7.07
CA VAL A 59 23.43 6.32 5.65
C VAL A 59 23.60 4.88 5.15
N TRP A 60 24.32 4.05 5.90
CA TRP A 60 24.54 2.65 5.52
C TRP A 60 23.26 1.83 5.60
N ALA A 61 22.38 2.13 6.56
CA ALA A 61 21.06 1.52 6.66
C ALA A 61 20.23 1.77 5.40
N TYR A 62 20.14 3.02 4.94
CA TYR A 62 19.41 3.32 3.71
C TYR A 62 20.07 2.74 2.45
N LEU A 63 21.38 2.71 2.36
CA LEU A 63 22.06 2.04 1.24
C LEU A 63 21.75 0.53 1.21
N PHE A 64 21.79 -0.13 2.36
CA PHE A 64 21.45 -1.55 2.49
C PHE A 64 20.00 -1.84 2.07
N VAL A 65 19.08 -0.95 2.43
CA VAL A 65 17.66 -1.07 2.04
C VAL A 65 17.48 -0.72 0.56
N ALA A 66 18.17 0.30 0.04
CA ALA A 66 17.98 0.79 -1.32
C ALA A 66 18.36 -0.24 -2.40
N ILE A 67 19.43 -1.01 -2.19
CA ILE A 67 19.92 -1.98 -3.18
C ILE A 67 18.83 -3.02 -3.56
N PRO A 68 18.24 -3.78 -2.62
CA PRO A 68 17.19 -4.73 -2.97
C PRO A 68 15.93 -4.05 -3.52
N LEU A 69 15.61 -2.82 -3.11
CA LEU A 69 14.48 -2.07 -3.66
C LEU A 69 14.72 -1.70 -5.13
N ILE A 70 15.92 -1.22 -5.47
CA ILE A 70 16.29 -0.87 -6.86
C ILE A 70 16.28 -2.12 -7.75
N LEU A 71 16.84 -3.24 -7.26
CA LEU A 71 16.85 -4.50 -8.00
C LEU A 71 15.43 -5.01 -8.25
N LEU A 72 14.55 -5.00 -7.23
CA LEU A 72 13.15 -5.38 -7.38
C LEU A 72 12.43 -4.46 -8.36
N ALA A 73 12.61 -3.15 -8.21
CA ALA A 73 12.04 -2.14 -9.09
C ALA A 73 12.47 -2.34 -10.55
N GLY A 74 13.77 -2.54 -10.79
CA GLY A 74 14.32 -2.82 -12.11
C GLY A 74 13.75 -4.12 -12.71
N THR A 75 13.62 -5.17 -11.89
CA THR A 75 13.05 -6.45 -12.31
C THR A 75 11.58 -6.28 -12.72
N ILE A 76 10.76 -5.58 -11.92
CA ILE A 76 9.36 -5.34 -12.24
C ILE A 76 9.24 -4.54 -13.55
N LEU A 77 10.05 -3.49 -13.73
CA LEU A 77 10.03 -2.68 -14.95
C LEU A 77 10.50 -3.47 -16.18
N TRP A 78 11.48 -4.35 -16.02
CA TRP A 78 11.97 -5.23 -17.08
C TRP A 78 10.90 -6.21 -17.55
N PHE A 79 10.16 -6.82 -16.61
CA PHE A 79 9.11 -7.79 -16.89
C PHE A 79 7.70 -7.20 -17.01
N ARG A 80 7.54 -5.87 -17.05
CA ARG A 80 6.22 -5.20 -17.04
C ARG A 80 5.28 -5.70 -18.12
N ASP A 81 5.80 -5.96 -19.33
CA ASP A 81 5.00 -6.37 -20.48
C ASP A 81 4.47 -7.82 -20.29
N VAL A 82 5.24 -8.68 -19.64
CA VAL A 82 4.82 -10.03 -19.24
C VAL A 82 3.82 -9.98 -18.09
N LEU A 83 4.09 -9.14 -17.08
CA LEU A 83 3.21 -8.98 -15.92
C LEU A 83 1.84 -8.43 -16.33
N LEU A 84 1.80 -7.50 -17.28
CA LEU A 84 0.57 -6.88 -17.77
C LEU A 84 0.02 -7.54 -19.05
N ALA A 85 0.52 -8.71 -19.45
CA ALA A 85 0.07 -9.41 -20.64
C ALA A 85 -1.42 -9.79 -20.62
N THR A 86 -1.96 -10.08 -19.41
CA THR A 86 -3.38 -10.42 -19.26
C THR A 86 -4.17 -9.18 -18.83
N ASP A 87 -4.71 -8.49 -19.84
CA ASP A 87 -5.63 -7.35 -19.69
C ASP A 87 -7.06 -7.82 -20.01
N TYR A 88 -7.96 -7.72 -19.02
CA TYR A 88 -9.39 -8.05 -19.20
C TYR A 88 -10.20 -6.90 -19.82
N GLY A 89 -9.55 -5.80 -20.18
CA GLY A 89 -10.18 -4.62 -20.75
C GLY A 89 -10.85 -3.70 -19.72
N ALA A 90 -11.36 -2.57 -20.19
CA ALA A 90 -12.11 -1.65 -19.38
C ALA A 90 -13.48 -2.25 -19.02
N ASN A 91 -13.78 -2.31 -17.72
CA ASN A 91 -15.07 -2.78 -17.21
C ASN A 91 -15.68 -1.68 -16.33
N TYR A 92 -16.70 -0.99 -16.83
CA TYR A 92 -17.32 0.15 -16.14
C TYR A 92 -17.98 -0.22 -14.80
N LEU A 93 -18.48 -1.48 -14.66
CA LEU A 93 -19.02 -1.95 -13.38
C LEU A 93 -17.91 -2.10 -12.34
N LEU A 94 -16.77 -2.71 -12.70
CA LEU A 94 -15.62 -2.82 -11.80
C LEU A 94 -15.05 -1.42 -11.46
N MET A 95 -15.00 -0.52 -12.44
CA MET A 95 -14.59 0.88 -12.21
C MET A 95 -15.52 1.59 -11.24
N ALA A 96 -16.83 1.39 -11.35
CA ALA A 96 -17.79 1.93 -10.38
C ALA A 96 -17.61 1.30 -9.00
N LEU A 97 -17.38 -0.04 -8.92
CA LEU A 97 -17.11 -0.74 -7.66
C LEU A 97 -15.78 -0.30 -7.02
N SER A 98 -14.80 0.18 -7.80
CA SER A 98 -13.53 0.67 -7.27
C SER A 98 -13.68 1.94 -6.40
N VAL A 99 -14.76 2.68 -6.58
CA VAL A 99 -15.02 3.93 -5.82
C VAL A 99 -15.12 3.66 -4.32
N ALA A 100 -15.75 2.55 -3.92
CA ALA A 100 -15.94 2.24 -2.50
C ALA A 100 -14.60 2.00 -1.76
N PRO A 101 -13.70 1.11 -2.21
CA PRO A 101 -12.40 0.94 -1.56
C PRO A 101 -11.55 2.21 -1.64
N PHE A 102 -11.58 2.99 -2.72
CA PHE A 102 -10.87 4.27 -2.78
C PHE A 102 -11.40 5.28 -1.76
N ALA A 103 -12.72 5.43 -1.64
CA ALA A 103 -13.32 6.33 -0.66
C ALA A 103 -12.97 5.94 0.77
N LEU A 104 -13.00 4.65 1.10
CA LEU A 104 -12.60 4.14 2.42
C LEU A 104 -11.10 4.36 2.67
N ALA A 105 -10.24 4.11 1.69
CA ALA A 105 -8.81 4.35 1.79
C ALA A 105 -8.52 5.83 2.08
N VAL A 106 -9.16 6.74 1.34
CA VAL A 106 -9.05 8.20 1.57
C VAL A 106 -9.53 8.57 2.97
N ALA A 107 -10.65 8.04 3.43
CA ALA A 107 -11.19 8.32 4.77
C ALA A 107 -10.19 7.87 5.87
N ILE A 108 -9.62 6.68 5.74
CA ILE A 108 -8.60 6.16 6.66
C ILE A 108 -7.34 7.03 6.59
N TYR A 109 -6.83 7.36 5.40
CA TYR A 109 -5.68 8.24 5.20
C TYR A 109 -5.85 9.59 5.91
N LEU A 110 -7.00 10.25 5.70
CA LEU A 110 -7.29 11.54 6.34
C LEU A 110 -7.35 11.44 7.86
N SER A 111 -7.76 10.28 8.40
CA SER A 111 -7.86 10.04 9.84
C SER A 111 -6.50 9.86 10.53
N HIS A 112 -5.50 9.31 9.83
CA HIS A 112 -4.19 9.05 10.45
C HIS A 112 -3.04 9.92 9.93
N ARG A 113 -3.20 10.67 8.82
CA ARG A 113 -2.11 11.46 8.19
C ARG A 113 -1.41 12.43 9.15
N LYS A 114 -2.13 12.96 10.13
CA LYS A 114 -1.58 13.87 11.13
C LYS A 114 -0.58 13.22 12.10
N TYR A 115 -0.64 11.90 12.24
CA TYR A 115 0.25 11.12 13.10
C TYR A 115 1.44 10.53 12.35
N LEU A 116 1.29 10.29 11.03
CA LEU A 116 2.32 9.67 10.18
C LEU A 116 3.12 10.74 9.43
N THR A 117 4.11 11.31 10.11
CA THR A 117 5.06 12.22 9.47
C THR A 117 5.97 11.46 8.48
N LEU A 118 6.56 12.17 7.52
CA LEU A 118 7.46 11.55 6.53
C LEU A 118 8.60 10.73 7.17
N PRO A 119 9.29 11.19 8.24
CA PRO A 119 10.28 10.38 8.91
C PRO A 119 9.75 9.03 9.42
N ILE A 120 8.53 8.99 9.95
CA ILE A 120 7.90 7.74 10.40
C ILE A 120 7.60 6.84 9.20
N GLN A 121 7.15 7.41 8.09
CA GLN A 121 6.82 6.64 6.89
C GLN A 121 8.03 5.97 6.23
N VAL A 122 9.22 6.55 6.36
CA VAL A 122 10.47 6.01 5.82
C VAL A 122 11.33 5.25 6.84
N GLY A 123 10.80 4.97 8.02
CA GLY A 123 11.46 4.12 9.01
C GLY A 123 12.58 4.79 9.82
N VAL A 124 12.63 6.12 9.90
CA VAL A 124 13.66 6.82 10.69
C VAL A 124 13.67 6.40 12.16
N PRO A 125 12.52 6.30 12.87
CA PRO A 125 12.50 5.86 14.27
C PRO A 125 13.07 4.44 14.47
N GLU A 126 12.82 3.55 13.53
CA GLU A 126 13.32 2.17 13.52
C GLU A 126 14.84 2.13 13.34
N LEU A 127 15.39 3.07 12.57
CA LEU A 127 16.80 3.11 12.19
C LEU A 127 17.68 3.93 13.14
N THR A 128 17.13 4.90 13.86
CA THR A 128 17.94 5.82 14.72
C THR A 128 18.00 5.43 16.17
N GLY A 129 17.09 4.60 16.67
CA GLY A 129 17.14 4.04 18.05
C GLY A 129 17.06 5.04 19.21
N GLY A 130 16.99 6.35 18.92
CA GLY A 130 17.22 7.40 19.90
C GLY A 130 15.99 7.89 20.67
N GLN A 131 14.80 7.57 20.23
CA GLN A 131 13.57 7.95 20.95
C GLN A 131 12.64 6.73 21.05
N LYS A 132 12.12 6.47 22.25
CA LYS A 132 11.07 5.45 22.45
C LYS A 132 9.85 5.72 21.57
N GLY A 133 9.75 6.92 21.00
CA GLY A 133 8.57 7.36 20.27
C GLY A 133 7.37 7.48 21.22
N VAL A 134 6.22 7.80 20.66
CA VAL A 134 4.94 7.83 21.38
C VAL A 134 4.09 6.68 20.85
N LEU A 135 3.54 5.86 21.72
CA LEU A 135 2.56 4.86 21.35
C LEU A 135 1.27 5.56 20.94
N LEU A 136 0.92 5.47 19.66
CA LEU A 136 -0.30 6.06 19.13
C LEU A 136 -1.51 5.22 19.54
N THR A 137 -2.38 5.78 20.35
CA THR A 137 -3.59 5.10 20.87
C THR A 137 -4.86 5.90 20.64
N GLU A 138 -4.74 7.12 20.10
CA GLU A 138 -5.85 8.06 19.90
C GLU A 138 -6.38 8.06 18.47
N GLY A 139 -7.58 8.65 18.28
CA GLY A 139 -8.23 8.75 16.98
C GLY A 139 -8.50 7.38 16.38
N ILE A 140 -8.13 7.17 15.12
CA ILE A 140 -8.31 5.89 14.44
C ILE A 140 -7.55 4.74 15.12
N TYR A 141 -6.40 5.05 15.78
CA TYR A 141 -5.61 4.07 16.52
C TYR A 141 -6.30 3.59 17.81
N GLY A 142 -7.32 4.29 18.28
CA GLY A 142 -8.21 3.79 19.33
C GLY A 142 -9.20 2.72 18.86
N HIS A 143 -9.37 2.54 17.57
CA HIS A 143 -10.33 1.61 16.95
C HIS A 143 -9.66 0.42 16.26
N ILE A 144 -8.55 0.65 15.58
CA ILE A 144 -7.70 -0.38 14.94
C ILE A 144 -6.23 -0.03 15.11
N ARG A 145 -5.38 -1.04 15.30
CA ARG A 145 -3.95 -0.81 15.55
C ARG A 145 -3.16 -0.47 14.28
N HIS A 146 -3.58 -1.01 13.14
CA HIS A 146 -2.84 -0.92 11.87
C HIS A 146 -3.66 -0.29 10.73
N PRO A 147 -4.17 0.96 10.90
CA PRO A 147 -5.00 1.62 9.89
C PRO A 147 -4.27 1.82 8.56
N ARG A 148 -2.98 2.10 8.57
CA ARG A 148 -2.15 2.28 7.38
C ARG A 148 -2.13 1.03 6.47
N TYR A 149 -2.07 -0.17 7.06
CA TYR A 149 -2.09 -1.40 6.27
C TYR A 149 -3.48 -1.71 5.73
N VAL A 150 -4.53 -1.40 6.47
CA VAL A 150 -5.92 -1.49 5.97
C VAL A 150 -6.11 -0.53 4.79
N GLU A 151 -5.64 0.70 4.91
CA GLU A 151 -5.64 1.69 3.82
C GLU A 151 -4.91 1.15 2.58
N SER A 152 -3.70 0.61 2.74
CA SER A 152 -2.90 0.06 1.64
C SER A 152 -3.64 -1.07 0.91
N VAL A 153 -4.27 -1.98 1.64
CA VAL A 153 -5.08 -3.08 1.06
C VAL A 153 -6.25 -2.53 0.25
N LEU A 154 -6.94 -1.49 0.76
CA LEU A 154 -8.06 -0.85 0.07
C LEU A 154 -7.60 -0.13 -1.21
N TRP A 155 -6.45 0.55 -1.18
CA TRP A 155 -5.88 1.16 -2.38
C TRP A 155 -5.61 0.10 -3.46
N ILE A 156 -4.95 -1.00 -3.12
CA ILE A 156 -4.62 -2.07 -4.07
C ILE A 156 -5.89 -2.69 -4.65
N LEU A 157 -6.90 -2.96 -3.83
CA LEU A 157 -8.20 -3.48 -4.27
C LEU A 157 -8.90 -2.52 -5.23
N GLY A 158 -8.92 -1.23 -4.90
CA GLY A 158 -9.47 -0.19 -5.78
C GLY A 158 -8.79 -0.15 -7.13
N TYR A 159 -7.45 -0.19 -7.15
CA TYR A 159 -6.69 -0.23 -8.40
C TYR A 159 -6.87 -1.53 -9.17
N ALA A 160 -6.98 -2.68 -8.50
CA ALA A 160 -7.27 -3.96 -9.17
C ALA A 160 -8.60 -3.90 -9.92
N PHE A 161 -9.66 -3.37 -9.29
CA PHE A 161 -10.96 -3.18 -9.94
C PHE A 161 -10.92 -2.14 -11.06
N PHE A 162 -10.25 -0.99 -10.82
CA PHE A 162 -10.17 0.09 -11.80
C PHE A 162 -9.40 -0.31 -13.05
N THR A 163 -8.25 -0.97 -12.87
CA THR A 163 -7.35 -1.30 -13.98
C THR A 163 -7.70 -2.60 -14.69
N ASN A 164 -8.27 -3.57 -13.98
CA ASN A 164 -8.73 -4.87 -14.45
C ASN A 164 -7.64 -5.70 -15.17
N TYR A 165 -6.40 -5.69 -14.63
CA TYR A 165 -5.32 -6.59 -15.03
C TYR A 165 -5.21 -7.77 -14.07
N LEU A 166 -4.96 -8.97 -14.58
CA LEU A 166 -4.74 -10.17 -13.75
C LEU A 166 -3.65 -9.94 -12.70
N ALA A 167 -2.54 -9.32 -13.09
CA ALA A 167 -1.41 -9.04 -12.19
C ALA A 167 -1.81 -8.25 -10.94
N LEU A 168 -2.77 -7.31 -11.05
CA LEU A 168 -3.24 -6.53 -9.90
C LEU A 168 -4.07 -7.35 -8.92
N TYR A 169 -4.87 -8.29 -9.41
CA TYR A 169 -5.59 -9.23 -8.55
C TYR A 169 -4.63 -10.18 -7.82
N LEU A 170 -3.62 -10.68 -8.53
CA LEU A 170 -2.57 -11.51 -7.92
C LEU A 170 -1.75 -10.69 -6.90
N ALA A 171 -1.37 -9.47 -7.23
CA ALA A 171 -0.68 -8.56 -6.31
C ALA A 171 -1.52 -8.29 -5.05
N PHE A 172 -2.83 -8.04 -5.19
CA PHE A 172 -3.74 -7.90 -4.06
C PHE A 172 -3.72 -9.14 -3.15
N LEU A 173 -3.93 -10.33 -3.72
CA LEU A 173 -3.96 -11.58 -2.96
C LEU A 173 -2.62 -11.87 -2.24
N LEU A 174 -1.49 -11.63 -2.92
CA LEU A 174 -0.16 -11.84 -2.35
C LEU A 174 0.19 -10.80 -1.28
N THR A 175 -0.35 -9.59 -1.40
CA THR A 175 -0.13 -8.52 -0.41
C THR A 175 -0.72 -8.86 0.96
N LEU A 176 -1.85 -9.55 1.02
CA LEU A 176 -2.52 -9.85 2.29
C LEU A 176 -1.64 -10.64 3.28
N PRO A 177 -1.06 -11.80 2.92
CA PRO A 177 -0.17 -12.51 3.83
C PRO A 177 1.13 -11.74 4.10
N VAL A 178 1.66 -11.01 3.12
CA VAL A 178 2.89 -10.22 3.30
C VAL A 178 2.68 -9.09 4.31
N ILE A 179 1.59 -8.33 4.19
CA ILE A 179 1.21 -7.31 5.17
C ILE A 179 1.04 -7.93 6.56
N HIS A 180 0.41 -9.09 6.64
CA HIS A 180 0.23 -9.76 7.94
C HIS A 180 1.57 -10.11 8.60
N ILE A 181 2.54 -10.62 7.83
CA ILE A 181 3.90 -10.88 8.31
C ILE A 181 4.57 -9.58 8.79
N ILE A 182 4.49 -8.51 8.00
CA ILE A 182 5.06 -7.21 8.38
C ILE A 182 4.45 -6.72 9.70
N VAL A 183 3.14 -6.80 9.84
CA VAL A 183 2.43 -6.42 11.08
C VAL A 183 2.90 -7.24 12.28
N LEU A 184 3.13 -8.54 12.12
CA LEU A 184 3.66 -9.37 13.21
C LEU A 184 5.08 -8.96 13.62
N LEU A 185 5.93 -8.60 12.65
CA LEU A 185 7.28 -8.10 12.90
C LEU A 185 7.25 -6.74 13.61
N GLU A 186 6.41 -5.81 13.14
CA GLU A 186 6.18 -4.51 13.77
C GLU A 186 5.65 -4.65 15.19
N GLU A 187 4.64 -5.51 15.42
CA GLU A 187 4.10 -5.75 16.76
C GLU A 187 5.15 -6.35 17.73
N LYS A 188 6.05 -7.19 17.21
CA LYS A 188 7.18 -7.70 18.01
C LYS A 188 8.11 -6.56 18.42
N GLU A 189 8.46 -5.67 17.49
CA GLU A 189 9.30 -4.50 17.80
C GLU A 189 8.61 -3.54 18.78
N LEU A 190 7.31 -3.29 18.60
CA LEU A 190 6.52 -2.44 19.50
C LEU A 190 6.44 -3.00 20.92
N LYS A 191 6.33 -4.33 21.06
CA LYS A 191 6.39 -5.00 22.38
C LYS A 191 7.76 -4.84 23.03
N GLU A 192 8.85 -4.95 22.26
CA GLU A 192 10.20 -4.72 22.79
C GLU A 192 10.39 -3.26 23.25
N ARG A 193 9.75 -2.30 22.57
CA ARG A 193 9.88 -0.84 22.86
C ARG A 193 9.00 -0.37 24.01
N PHE A 194 7.75 -0.78 24.07
CA PHE A 194 6.73 -0.25 24.97
C PHE A 194 6.30 -1.26 26.06
N GLY A 195 6.68 -2.54 25.94
CA GLY A 195 6.41 -3.54 26.96
C GLY A 195 4.93 -3.68 27.29
N HIS A 196 4.62 -3.57 28.58
CA HIS A 196 3.27 -3.73 29.14
C HIS A 196 2.23 -2.79 28.55
N ASP A 197 2.59 -1.54 28.27
CA ASP A 197 1.67 -0.54 27.70
C ASP A 197 1.14 -0.98 26.33
N TYR A 198 2.03 -1.58 25.50
CA TYR A 198 1.63 -2.13 24.21
C TYR A 198 0.76 -3.38 24.34
N GLU A 199 1.06 -4.25 25.30
CA GLU A 199 0.26 -5.43 25.55
C GLU A 199 -1.17 -5.09 26.02
N GLU A 200 -1.31 -4.07 26.88
CA GLU A 200 -2.60 -3.56 27.29
C GLU A 200 -3.38 -2.94 26.12
N TYR A 201 -2.70 -2.19 25.27
CA TYR A 201 -3.27 -1.65 24.03
C TYR A 201 -3.77 -2.77 23.12
N CYS A 202 -2.99 -3.86 22.94
CA CYS A 202 -3.39 -5.01 22.14
C CYS A 202 -4.65 -5.72 22.65
N ARG A 203 -4.87 -5.77 23.95
CA ARG A 203 -6.08 -6.36 24.55
C ARG A 203 -7.35 -5.56 24.22
N ARG A 204 -7.22 -4.25 24.15
CA ARG A 204 -8.35 -3.32 23.92
C ARG A 204 -8.66 -3.12 22.45
N VAL A 205 -7.66 -2.96 21.61
CA VAL A 205 -7.81 -2.54 20.22
C VAL A 205 -7.45 -3.67 19.26
N PRO A 206 -8.32 -4.02 18.30
CA PRO A 206 -8.04 -5.06 17.30
C PRO A 206 -7.03 -4.58 16.23
N ARG A 207 -6.47 -5.54 15.46
CA ARG A 207 -5.48 -5.24 14.42
C ARG A 207 -6.04 -4.44 13.25
N TYR A 208 -7.10 -4.94 12.60
CA TYR A 208 -7.55 -4.47 11.27
C TYR A 208 -9.02 -4.07 11.23
N ILE A 209 -9.90 -4.79 11.92
CA ILE A 209 -11.34 -4.60 11.86
C ILE A 209 -11.83 -4.05 13.20
N PRO A 210 -12.50 -2.89 13.23
CA PRO A 210 -13.01 -2.31 14.47
C PRO A 210 -13.96 -3.28 15.17
N LYS A 211 -13.90 -3.33 16.51
CA LYS A 211 -14.93 -4.02 17.28
C LYS A 211 -16.23 -3.23 17.17
N ILE A 212 -17.25 -3.84 16.58
CA ILE A 212 -18.60 -3.27 16.58
C ILE A 212 -19.19 -3.48 17.97
N THR A 213 -19.00 -2.52 18.87
CA THR A 213 -19.71 -2.52 20.14
C THR A 213 -21.09 -1.93 19.90
N TRP A 214 -22.11 -2.80 19.78
CA TRP A 214 -23.49 -2.35 19.90
C TRP A 214 -23.66 -1.83 21.32
N ARG A 215 -23.57 -0.51 21.52
CA ARG A 215 -24.06 0.10 22.75
C ARG A 215 -25.57 -0.16 22.78
N SER A 216 -25.99 -1.19 23.50
CA SER A 216 -27.33 -1.26 24.01
C SER A 216 -27.52 -0.02 24.89
N GLN A 217 -28.17 1.01 24.35
CA GLN A 217 -28.73 2.06 25.19
C GLN A 217 -29.84 1.42 26.00
N LYS A 218 -29.49 0.86 27.17
CA LYS A 218 -30.48 0.70 28.24
C LYS A 218 -30.82 2.14 28.66
N ALA A 219 -31.93 2.64 28.16
CA ALA A 219 -32.62 3.78 28.74
C ALA A 219 -32.88 3.50 30.22
N ALA A 220 -32.33 4.33 31.09
CA ALA A 220 -32.73 4.47 32.46
C ALA A 220 -33.78 5.53 32.53
#